data_2da4eafd3c2fbcea08f38783db5163f0
#
_entry.id   2da4eafd3c2fbcea08f38783db5163f0
#
_cell.length_a   1.000
_cell.length_b   1.000
_cell.length_c   1.000
_cell.angle_alpha   90.00
_cell.angle_beta   90.00
_cell.angle_gamma   90.00
#
_symmetry.space_group_name_H-M   'P 1'
#
loop_
_entity.id
_entity.type
_entity.pdbx_description
1 polymer ?
#
loop_
_entity_poly.entity_id
_entity_poly.type
_entity_poly.pdbx_seq_one_letter_code
_entity_poly.pdbx_strand_id
1 'polypeptide(L)'
;MPNINFNAVRVVIAGFPNVGKSTLLNNITDASPKVANYPFTTQGLQIGNYELNYTKYQIIDTPGLLDRSINDMNEIELNAIAALEHLGNIIIYIFDPSETSGFIMENQYLLYDEIKKVFETPMIVLFNKTDLLEDRKVIEEYSEKIDDPIFETSINDLTKINDIKKLIADMGGSKSLDDEYNQKYALRHPRK
;
A
#
# COMPACT_ATOMS: atom_id res chain seq x y z
N MET A 1 -8.12 -13.09 -15.06
CA MET A 1 -7.15 -12.29 -14.32
C MET A 1 -7.83 -11.00 -13.89
N PRO A 2 -7.53 -10.46 -12.71
CA PRO A 2 -8.05 -9.16 -12.31
C PRO A 2 -7.69 -8.12 -13.37
N ASN A 3 -8.54 -7.08 -13.52
CA ASN A 3 -8.29 -5.96 -14.42
C ASN A 3 -7.13 -5.07 -13.89
N ILE A 4 -5.93 -5.63 -13.82
CA ILE A 4 -4.74 -4.90 -13.44
C ILE A 4 -4.26 -4.12 -14.65
N ASN A 5 -4.19 -2.80 -14.46
CA ASN A 5 -3.73 -1.89 -15.50
C ASN A 5 -2.21 -1.67 -15.36
N PHE A 6 -1.42 -2.36 -16.16
CA PHE A 6 0.04 -2.22 -16.15
C PHE A 6 0.53 -0.85 -16.67
N ASN A 7 -0.35 -0.06 -17.31
CA ASN A 7 -0.06 1.31 -17.73
C ASN A 7 -0.43 2.35 -16.65
N ALA A 8 -0.89 1.92 -15.47
CA ALA A 8 -1.16 2.77 -14.33
C ALA A 8 -0.08 2.63 -13.26
N VAL A 9 0.14 3.67 -12.47
CA VAL A 9 0.90 3.57 -11.23
C VAL A 9 0.06 2.75 -10.24
N ARG A 10 0.58 1.61 -9.82
CA ARG A 10 -0.13 0.67 -8.94
C ARG A 10 0.34 0.85 -7.51
N VAL A 11 -0.62 1.06 -6.62
CA VAL A 11 -0.39 1.28 -5.19
C VAL A 11 -1.06 0.18 -4.41
N VAL A 12 -0.31 -0.60 -3.68
CA VAL A 12 -0.81 -1.67 -2.81
C VAL A 12 -0.98 -1.12 -1.39
N ILE A 13 -2.11 -1.42 -0.75
CA ILE A 13 -2.35 -1.01 0.64
C ILE A 13 -2.07 -2.19 1.58
N ALA A 14 -1.33 -1.92 2.65
CA ALA A 14 -0.97 -2.86 3.70
C ALA A 14 -1.27 -2.31 5.10
N GLY A 15 -1.32 -3.19 6.09
CA GLY A 15 -1.58 -2.89 7.50
C GLY A 15 -2.67 -3.78 8.08
N PHE A 16 -2.74 -3.83 9.41
CA PHE A 16 -3.68 -4.70 10.13
C PHE A 16 -5.16 -4.45 9.76
N PRO A 17 -6.07 -5.38 10.10
CA PRO A 17 -7.50 -5.13 9.97
C PRO A 17 -7.94 -3.88 10.75
N ASN A 18 -8.96 -3.19 10.26
CA ASN A 18 -9.58 -2.01 10.88
C ASN A 18 -8.69 -0.76 11.03
N VAL A 19 -7.47 -0.73 10.49
CA VAL A 19 -6.62 0.49 10.48
C VAL A 19 -7.11 1.56 9.50
N GLY A 20 -8.02 1.21 8.56
CA GLY A 20 -8.62 2.15 7.62
C GLY A 20 -8.32 1.89 6.14
N LYS A 21 -7.77 0.71 5.78
CA LYS A 21 -7.43 0.35 4.38
C LYS A 21 -8.58 0.55 3.39
N SER A 22 -9.71 -0.09 3.65
CA SER A 22 -10.88 0.00 2.77
C SER A 22 -11.50 1.41 2.76
N THR A 23 -11.39 2.16 3.85
CA THR A 23 -11.82 3.55 3.92
C THR A 23 -10.94 4.43 3.03
N LEU A 24 -9.61 4.25 3.09
CA LEU A 24 -8.69 4.93 2.18
C LEU A 24 -9.02 4.60 0.72
N LEU A 25 -9.17 3.30 0.39
CA LEU A 25 -9.50 2.85 -0.95
C LEU A 25 -10.77 3.52 -1.48
N ASN A 26 -11.84 3.57 -0.68
CA ASN A 26 -13.11 4.18 -1.09
C ASN A 26 -13.01 5.71 -1.27
N ASN A 27 -12.24 6.39 -0.42
CA ASN A 27 -12.15 7.85 -0.45
C ASN A 27 -11.15 8.37 -1.50
N ILE A 28 -10.13 7.58 -1.86
CA ILE A 28 -9.11 8.00 -2.82
C ILE A 28 -9.50 7.72 -4.27
N THR A 29 -10.45 6.81 -4.52
CA THR A 29 -10.84 6.38 -5.86
C THR A 29 -12.07 7.11 -6.38
N ASP A 30 -12.15 7.28 -7.71
CA ASP A 30 -13.20 8.07 -8.36
C ASP A 30 -14.54 7.32 -8.46
N ALA A 31 -14.52 6.00 -8.33
CA ALA A 31 -15.69 5.12 -8.38
C ALA A 31 -15.56 4.00 -7.36
N SER A 32 -16.67 3.35 -7.04
CA SER A 32 -16.67 2.22 -6.11
C SER A 32 -15.66 1.15 -6.53
N PRO A 33 -14.79 0.71 -5.61
CA PRO A 33 -13.82 -0.34 -5.87
C PRO A 33 -14.49 -1.64 -6.35
N LYS A 34 -13.82 -2.38 -7.22
CA LYS A 34 -14.29 -3.66 -7.75
C LYS A 34 -13.49 -4.80 -7.13
N VAL A 35 -14.19 -5.87 -6.79
CA VAL A 35 -13.54 -7.11 -6.36
C VAL A 35 -13.04 -7.86 -7.60
N ALA A 36 -11.79 -8.27 -7.56
CA ALA A 36 -11.15 -9.05 -8.62
C ALA A 36 -10.55 -10.33 -8.04
N ASN A 37 -10.84 -11.47 -8.66
CA ASN A 37 -10.24 -12.73 -8.26
C ASN A 37 -8.72 -12.67 -8.47
N TYR A 38 -7.98 -13.03 -7.44
CA TYR A 38 -6.53 -13.12 -7.50
C TYR A 38 -6.10 -14.56 -7.17
N PRO A 39 -5.17 -15.15 -7.93
CA PRO A 39 -4.69 -16.49 -7.64
C PRO A 39 -4.22 -16.62 -6.20
N PHE A 40 -4.51 -17.75 -5.58
CA PHE A 40 -4.08 -18.08 -4.22
C PHE A 40 -4.74 -17.26 -3.09
N THR A 41 -5.79 -16.47 -3.38
CA THR A 41 -6.53 -15.73 -2.35
C THR A 41 -7.99 -16.20 -2.27
N THR A 42 -8.52 -16.22 -1.05
CA THR A 42 -9.91 -16.61 -0.79
C THR A 42 -10.90 -15.43 -0.97
N GLN A 43 -10.43 -14.19 -0.77
CA GLN A 43 -11.28 -13.00 -0.77
C GLN A 43 -11.12 -12.13 -2.03
N GLY A 44 -10.10 -12.40 -2.86
CA GLY A 44 -9.75 -11.56 -4.02
C GLY A 44 -9.17 -10.20 -3.62
N LEU A 45 -8.79 -9.42 -4.63
CA LEU A 45 -8.29 -8.05 -4.45
C LEU A 45 -9.44 -7.06 -4.61
N GLN A 46 -9.41 -5.97 -3.82
CA GLN A 46 -10.28 -4.83 -4.06
C GLN A 46 -9.50 -3.77 -4.84
N ILE A 47 -10.01 -3.37 -5.99
CA ILE A 47 -9.31 -2.49 -6.93
C ILE A 47 -10.13 -1.26 -7.20
N GLY A 48 -9.55 -0.09 -6.93
CA GLY A 48 -10.09 1.20 -7.28
C GLY A 48 -9.13 1.99 -8.17
N ASN A 49 -9.64 2.97 -8.90
CA ASN A 49 -8.85 3.78 -9.82
C ASN A 49 -9.14 5.26 -9.60
N TYR A 50 -8.11 6.10 -9.83
CA TYR A 50 -8.28 7.54 -10.00
C TYR A 50 -7.30 8.06 -11.04
N GLU A 51 -7.54 9.29 -11.51
CA GLU A 51 -6.64 9.99 -12.43
C GLU A 51 -6.19 11.31 -11.80
N LEU A 52 -4.90 11.61 -11.90
CA LEU A 52 -4.32 12.87 -11.47
C LEU A 52 -3.28 13.33 -12.51
N ASN A 53 -3.42 14.55 -13.03
CA ASN A 53 -2.50 15.13 -14.01
C ASN A 53 -2.26 14.21 -15.23
N TYR A 54 -3.35 13.66 -15.80
CA TYR A 54 -3.34 12.70 -16.93
C TYR A 54 -2.64 11.37 -16.63
N THR A 55 -2.21 11.13 -15.41
CA THR A 55 -1.65 9.84 -14.98
C THR A 55 -2.72 9.01 -14.29
N LYS A 56 -2.81 7.73 -14.68
CA LYS A 56 -3.75 6.78 -14.08
C LYS A 56 -3.11 6.09 -12.89
N TYR A 57 -3.85 6.01 -11.80
CA TYR A 57 -3.46 5.32 -10.58
C TYR A 57 -4.46 4.20 -10.30
N GLN A 58 -3.93 3.08 -9.85
CA GLN A 58 -4.72 1.93 -9.43
C GLN A 58 -4.36 1.56 -8.00
N ILE A 59 -5.33 1.65 -7.11
CA ILE A 59 -5.17 1.32 -5.69
C ILE A 59 -5.69 -0.09 -5.47
N ILE A 60 -4.89 -0.91 -4.79
CA ILE A 60 -5.12 -2.34 -4.61
C ILE A 60 -5.10 -2.65 -3.11
N ASP A 61 -6.25 -2.99 -2.56
CA ASP A 61 -6.34 -3.57 -1.21
C ASP A 61 -6.33 -5.09 -1.32
N THR A 62 -5.60 -5.72 -0.40
CA THR A 62 -5.28 -7.16 -0.42
C THR A 62 -5.78 -7.85 0.85
N PRO A 63 -7.10 -7.95 1.07
CA PRO A 63 -7.64 -8.55 2.28
C PRO A 63 -7.11 -9.97 2.53
N GLY A 64 -6.63 -10.21 3.75
CA GLY A 64 -6.08 -11.50 4.15
C GLY A 64 -4.63 -11.78 3.75
N LEU A 65 -3.95 -10.85 3.02
CA LEU A 65 -2.54 -11.03 2.62
C LEU A 65 -1.58 -10.08 3.35
N LEU A 66 -1.81 -8.78 3.30
CA LEU A 66 -0.91 -7.79 3.91
C LEU A 66 -1.53 -7.16 5.17
N ASP A 67 -2.27 -7.94 5.94
CA ASP A 67 -2.99 -7.52 7.14
C ASP A 67 -2.73 -8.42 8.37
N ARG A 68 -1.74 -9.30 8.28
CA ARG A 68 -1.24 -10.17 9.36
C ARG A 68 0.21 -10.56 9.11
N SER A 69 0.88 -11.13 10.13
CA SER A 69 2.27 -11.60 10.02
C SER A 69 2.48 -12.55 8.83
N ILE A 70 3.52 -12.29 8.06
CA ILE A 70 3.95 -13.15 6.95
C ILE A 70 4.44 -14.51 7.46
N ASN A 71 4.96 -14.54 8.69
CA ASN A 71 5.44 -15.77 9.32
C ASN A 71 4.31 -16.77 9.65
N ASP A 72 3.06 -16.30 9.73
CA ASP A 72 1.87 -17.14 9.99
C ASP A 72 1.21 -17.64 8.71
N MET A 73 1.81 -17.39 7.54
CA MET A 73 1.25 -17.72 6.23
C MET A 73 1.66 -19.12 5.77
N ASN A 74 0.74 -19.79 5.08
CA ASN A 74 1.02 -21.05 4.41
C ASN A 74 1.71 -20.83 3.03
N GLU A 75 2.18 -21.91 2.40
CA GLU A 75 2.87 -21.85 1.10
C GLU A 75 2.05 -21.18 -0.02
N ILE A 76 0.74 -21.38 -0.03
CA ILE A 76 -0.16 -20.80 -1.03
C ILE A 76 -0.23 -19.27 -0.88
N GLU A 77 -0.32 -18.80 0.36
CA GLU A 77 -0.34 -17.38 0.71
C GLU A 77 1.02 -16.71 0.44
N LEU A 78 2.11 -17.39 0.75
CA LEU A 78 3.46 -16.92 0.40
C LEU A 78 3.66 -16.77 -1.11
N ASN A 79 3.08 -17.67 -1.92
CA ASN A 79 3.08 -17.53 -3.38
C ASN A 79 2.24 -16.31 -3.83
N ALA A 80 1.13 -16.02 -3.15
CA ALA A 80 0.36 -14.80 -3.42
C ALA A 80 1.15 -13.53 -3.09
N ILE A 81 1.88 -13.51 -1.96
CA ILE A 81 2.78 -12.42 -1.57
C ILE A 81 3.87 -12.20 -2.63
N ALA A 82 4.56 -13.26 -3.06
CA ALA A 82 5.59 -13.18 -4.10
C ALA A 82 5.04 -12.64 -5.43
N ALA A 83 3.81 -12.98 -5.79
CA ALA A 83 3.15 -12.42 -6.97
C ALA A 83 2.79 -10.93 -6.79
N LEU A 84 2.44 -10.50 -5.58
CA LEU A 84 2.15 -9.09 -5.25
C LEU A 84 3.40 -8.20 -5.32
N GLU A 85 4.58 -8.73 -5.00
CA GLU A 85 5.84 -7.98 -5.10
C GLU A 85 6.05 -7.36 -6.48
N HIS A 86 5.63 -8.05 -7.53
CA HIS A 86 5.73 -7.57 -8.91
C HIS A 86 4.53 -6.73 -9.36
N LEU A 87 3.52 -6.63 -8.52
CA LEU A 87 2.28 -5.95 -8.87
C LEU A 87 2.29 -4.47 -8.52
N GLY A 88 2.83 -4.10 -7.36
CA GLY A 88 2.85 -2.73 -6.85
C GLY A 88 4.06 -1.94 -7.31
N ASN A 89 3.87 -0.65 -7.62
CA ASN A 89 4.96 0.30 -7.80
C ASN A 89 5.26 1.04 -6.49
N ILE A 90 4.26 1.13 -5.61
CA ILE A 90 4.32 1.77 -4.29
C ILE A 90 3.50 0.93 -3.32
N ILE A 91 3.95 0.82 -2.08
CA ILE A 91 3.17 0.28 -0.97
C ILE A 91 2.79 1.42 -0.04
N ILE A 92 1.51 1.49 0.36
CA ILE A 92 1.05 2.35 1.45
C ILE A 92 0.83 1.46 2.66
N TYR A 93 1.64 1.64 3.71
CA TYR A 93 1.41 0.99 4.98
C TYR A 93 0.65 1.91 5.93
N ILE A 94 -0.47 1.42 6.49
CA ILE A 94 -1.32 2.20 7.38
C ILE A 94 -1.17 1.71 8.81
N PHE A 95 -0.74 2.62 9.68
CA PHE A 95 -0.77 2.47 11.14
C PHE A 95 -2.02 3.11 11.74
N ASP A 96 -2.51 2.52 12.81
CA ASP A 96 -3.50 3.10 13.72
C ASP A 96 -2.87 3.36 15.09
N PRO A 97 -2.27 4.53 15.32
CA PRO A 97 -1.62 4.85 16.58
C PRO A 97 -2.60 5.01 17.75
N SER A 98 -3.92 5.13 17.47
CA SER A 98 -4.96 5.13 18.50
C SER A 98 -5.29 3.73 19.05
N GLU A 99 -4.78 2.68 18.40
CA GLU A 99 -5.01 1.27 18.71
C GLU A 99 -6.50 0.85 18.73
N THR A 100 -7.38 1.71 18.21
CA THR A 100 -8.83 1.40 18.11
C THR A 100 -9.13 0.29 17.11
N SER A 101 -8.17 -0.08 16.27
CA SER A 101 -8.22 -1.27 15.41
C SER A 101 -8.19 -2.59 16.19
N GLY A 102 -7.77 -2.55 17.47
CA GLY A 102 -7.56 -3.72 18.32
C GLY A 102 -6.12 -4.26 18.29
N PHE A 103 -5.20 -3.62 17.57
CA PHE A 103 -3.80 -4.01 17.47
C PHE A 103 -2.90 -2.92 18.03
N ILE A 104 -2.03 -3.29 18.99
CA ILE A 104 -1.06 -2.37 19.59
C ILE A 104 0.00 -1.98 18.57
N MET A 105 0.60 -0.80 18.75
CA MET A 105 1.57 -0.24 17.81
C MET A 105 2.79 -1.15 17.59
N GLU A 106 3.24 -1.87 18.62
CA GLU A 106 4.35 -2.81 18.49
C GLU A 106 4.06 -3.90 17.46
N ASN A 107 2.87 -4.51 17.48
CA ASN A 107 2.47 -5.53 16.52
C ASN A 107 2.36 -4.94 15.10
N GLN A 108 1.81 -3.72 15.00
CA GLN A 108 1.70 -3.03 13.72
C GLN A 108 3.08 -2.74 13.12
N TYR A 109 4.05 -2.35 13.96
CA TYR A 109 5.42 -2.10 13.53
C TYR A 109 6.15 -3.39 13.12
N LEU A 110 5.92 -4.51 13.82
CA LEU A 110 6.49 -5.80 13.42
C LEU A 110 6.01 -6.23 12.02
N LEU A 111 4.73 -6.08 11.72
CA LEU A 111 4.19 -6.36 10.39
C LEU A 111 4.79 -5.43 9.32
N TYR A 112 4.92 -4.12 9.62
CA TYR A 112 5.58 -3.18 8.72
C TYR A 112 7.01 -3.62 8.39
N ASP A 113 7.80 -3.98 9.40
CA ASP A 113 9.18 -4.43 9.25
C ASP A 113 9.28 -5.76 8.47
N GLU A 114 8.35 -6.70 8.68
CA GLU A 114 8.25 -7.93 7.89
C GLU A 114 7.98 -7.64 6.41
N ILE A 115 7.01 -6.77 6.12
CA ILE A 115 6.67 -6.37 4.75
C ILE A 115 7.86 -5.66 4.09
N LYS A 116 8.51 -4.74 4.81
CA LYS A 116 9.68 -4.01 4.31
C LYS A 116 10.87 -4.92 3.96
N LYS A 117 11.04 -6.02 4.68
CA LYS A 117 12.09 -7.02 4.40
C LYS A 117 11.79 -7.88 3.17
N VAL A 118 10.51 -8.11 2.88
CA VAL A 118 10.08 -8.95 1.76
C VAL A 118 9.98 -8.15 0.46
N PHE A 119 9.51 -6.89 0.55
CA PHE A 119 9.26 -6.06 -0.62
C PHE A 119 10.36 -5.01 -0.80
N GLU A 120 11.01 -5.00 -1.97
CA GLU A 120 11.91 -3.91 -2.38
C GLU A 120 11.17 -2.66 -2.89
N THR A 121 9.85 -2.72 -2.93
CA THR A 121 8.96 -1.66 -3.42
C THR A 121 9.00 -0.45 -2.49
N PRO A 122 9.12 0.79 -3.01
CA PRO A 122 9.06 2.00 -2.20
C PRO A 122 7.79 2.07 -1.36
N MET A 123 7.92 2.52 -0.11
CA MET A 123 6.81 2.58 0.84
C MET A 123 6.48 4.03 1.23
N ILE A 124 5.20 4.26 1.53
CA ILE A 124 4.67 5.45 2.19
C ILE A 124 3.99 4.97 3.47
N VAL A 125 4.28 5.60 4.58
CA VAL A 125 3.66 5.31 5.87
C VAL A 125 2.57 6.33 6.16
N LEU A 126 1.36 5.86 6.46
CA LEU A 126 0.26 6.68 6.93
C LEU A 126 -0.02 6.37 8.41
N PHE A 127 0.14 7.35 9.30
CA PHE A 127 -0.47 7.31 10.62
C PHE A 127 -1.91 7.81 10.50
N ASN A 128 -2.86 6.90 10.56
CA ASN A 128 -4.29 7.18 10.45
C ASN A 128 -4.94 7.34 11.82
N LYS A 129 -6.15 7.91 11.87
CA LYS A 129 -6.94 8.15 13.09
C LYS A 129 -6.21 9.01 14.13
N THR A 130 -5.35 9.91 13.66
CA THR A 130 -4.60 10.83 14.55
C THR A 130 -5.50 11.81 15.29
N ASP A 131 -6.74 11.98 14.82
CA ASP A 131 -7.82 12.72 15.47
C ASP A 131 -8.32 12.07 16.77
N LEU A 132 -8.04 10.77 16.97
CA LEU A 132 -8.42 10.03 18.18
C LEU A 132 -7.33 10.02 19.26
N LEU A 133 -6.17 10.62 19.00
CA LEU A 133 -5.06 10.63 19.94
C LEU A 133 -5.18 11.76 20.95
N GLU A 134 -5.04 11.44 22.23
CA GLU A 134 -4.87 12.42 23.30
C GLU A 134 -3.40 12.89 23.43
N ASP A 135 -2.43 12.01 23.14
CA ASP A 135 -0.98 12.29 23.20
C ASP A 135 -0.31 11.81 21.90
N ARG A 136 0.63 12.59 21.40
CA ARG A 136 1.34 12.31 20.14
C ARG A 136 2.66 11.56 20.32
N LYS A 137 3.06 11.22 21.55
CA LYS A 137 4.34 10.55 21.83
C LYS A 137 4.51 9.24 21.06
N VAL A 138 3.41 8.49 20.87
CA VAL A 138 3.44 7.24 20.12
C VAL A 138 3.86 7.50 18.66
N ILE A 139 3.39 8.58 18.02
CA ILE A 139 3.79 8.95 16.68
C ILE A 139 5.26 9.33 16.64
N GLU A 140 5.72 10.17 17.58
CA GLU A 140 7.12 10.60 17.69
C GLU A 140 8.05 9.39 17.84
N GLU A 141 7.74 8.48 18.78
CA GLU A 141 8.52 7.27 19.04
C GLU A 141 8.67 6.38 17.79
N TYR A 142 7.57 6.12 17.08
CA TYR A 142 7.62 5.24 15.92
C TYR A 142 8.15 5.94 14.66
N SER A 143 8.01 7.26 14.55
CA SER A 143 8.60 8.04 13.45
C SER A 143 10.13 8.00 13.48
N GLU A 144 10.75 7.89 14.66
CA GLU A 144 12.21 7.72 14.78
C GLU A 144 12.71 6.35 14.31
N LYS A 145 11.84 5.35 14.25
CA LYS A 145 12.15 3.96 13.82
C LYS A 145 11.88 3.72 12.34
N ILE A 146 11.20 4.64 11.66
CA ILE A 146 10.70 4.49 10.29
C ILE A 146 11.48 5.43 9.37
N ASP A 147 12.17 4.87 8.37
CA ASP A 147 12.94 5.64 7.38
C ASP A 147 12.10 6.05 6.15
N ASP A 148 10.92 5.47 5.97
CA ASP A 148 10.04 5.78 4.84
C ASP A 148 9.29 7.10 5.06
N PRO A 149 8.85 7.79 3.99
CA PRO A 149 8.04 9.00 4.10
C PRO A 149 6.78 8.78 4.94
N ILE A 150 6.61 9.62 5.97
CA ILE A 150 5.49 9.54 6.91
C ILE A 150 4.50 10.65 6.61
N PHE A 151 3.21 10.32 6.61
CA PHE A 151 2.12 11.26 6.52
C PHE A 151 1.05 10.96 7.60
N GLU A 152 0.68 12.01 8.33
CA GLU A 152 -0.35 11.89 9.36
C GLU A 152 -1.71 12.29 8.81
N THR A 153 -2.71 11.48 9.09
CA THR A 153 -4.05 11.69 8.55
C THR A 153 -5.16 11.20 9.47
N SER A 154 -6.35 11.76 9.26
CA SER A 154 -7.61 11.08 9.47
C SER A 154 -8.18 10.81 8.08
N ILE A 155 -8.27 9.55 7.68
CA ILE A 155 -8.72 9.17 6.33
C ILE A 155 -10.16 9.65 6.04
N ASN A 156 -10.92 10.02 7.06
CA ASN A 156 -12.23 10.64 6.90
C ASN A 156 -12.15 12.13 6.52
N ASP A 157 -10.97 12.76 6.66
CA ASP A 157 -10.73 14.12 6.20
C ASP A 157 -10.40 14.13 4.70
N LEU A 158 -11.36 14.53 3.87
CA LEU A 158 -11.21 14.57 2.42
C LEU A 158 -10.11 15.53 1.94
N THR A 159 -9.72 16.53 2.73
CA THR A 159 -8.62 17.43 2.38
C THR A 159 -7.30 16.67 2.39
N LYS A 160 -7.11 15.77 3.33
CA LYS A 160 -5.92 14.91 3.45
C LYS A 160 -5.81 13.91 2.31
N ILE A 161 -6.92 13.46 1.74
CA ILE A 161 -6.92 12.53 0.58
C ILE A 161 -6.21 13.15 -0.62
N ASN A 162 -6.42 14.45 -0.89
CA ASN A 162 -5.73 15.13 -1.98
C ASN A 162 -4.22 15.23 -1.74
N ASP A 163 -3.79 15.40 -0.50
CA ASP A 163 -2.36 15.44 -0.16
C ASP A 163 -1.72 14.05 -0.30
N ILE A 164 -2.44 12.98 0.07
CA ILE A 164 -2.02 11.60 -0.18
C ILE A 164 -1.88 11.33 -1.69
N LYS A 165 -2.85 11.77 -2.52
CA LYS A 165 -2.76 11.65 -3.99
C LYS A 165 -1.51 12.33 -4.55
N LYS A 166 -1.17 13.53 -4.06
CA LYS A 166 0.07 14.24 -4.47
C LYS A 166 1.32 13.46 -4.05
N LEU A 167 1.38 12.99 -2.80
CA LEU A 167 2.52 12.22 -2.31
C LEU A 167 2.76 10.95 -3.14
N ILE A 168 1.69 10.24 -3.51
CA ILE A 168 1.77 9.09 -4.42
C ILE A 168 2.30 9.52 -5.80
N ALA A 169 1.85 10.67 -6.33
CA ALA A 169 2.27 11.18 -7.62
C ALA A 169 3.75 11.57 -7.62
N ASP A 170 4.24 12.20 -6.55
CA ASP A 170 5.64 12.61 -6.41
C ASP A 170 6.56 11.38 -6.37
N MET A 171 6.15 10.31 -5.71
CA MET A 171 6.91 9.05 -5.67
C MET A 171 6.79 8.24 -6.96
N GLY A 172 5.60 8.17 -7.55
CA GLY A 172 5.35 7.41 -8.78
C GLY A 172 5.89 8.07 -10.04
N GLY A 173 6.05 9.41 -10.05
CA GLY A 173 6.56 10.17 -11.18
C GLY A 173 8.10 10.18 -11.31
N SER A 174 8.83 9.74 -10.30
CA SER A 174 10.30 9.72 -10.31
C SER A 174 10.92 8.51 -11.04
N LYS A 175 10.11 7.52 -11.41
CA LYS A 175 10.53 6.43 -12.31
C LYS A 175 9.55 6.37 -13.48
N SER A 176 9.99 6.75 -14.68
CA SER A 176 9.20 6.43 -15.88
C SER A 176 9.09 4.91 -15.95
N LEU A 177 7.88 4.40 -16.18
CA LEU A 177 7.61 2.94 -16.30
C LEU A 177 8.51 2.29 -17.38
N ASP A 178 9.04 3.07 -18.32
CA ASP A 178 9.98 2.66 -19.36
C ASP A 178 11.40 2.39 -18.80
N ASP A 179 11.85 3.08 -17.76
CA ASP A 179 13.20 2.90 -17.21
C ASP A 179 13.32 1.60 -16.43
N GLU A 180 12.29 1.21 -15.72
CA GLU A 180 12.27 -0.04 -14.93
C GLU A 180 12.17 -1.27 -15.83
N TYR A 181 11.34 -1.19 -16.87
CA TYR A 181 11.23 -2.23 -17.90
C TYR A 181 12.54 -2.38 -18.67
N ASN A 182 13.15 -1.28 -19.09
CA ASN A 182 14.41 -1.28 -19.83
C ASN A 182 15.59 -1.76 -19.00
N GLN A 183 15.68 -1.43 -17.70
CA GLN A 183 16.75 -1.91 -16.81
C GLN A 183 16.63 -3.42 -16.51
N LYS A 184 15.41 -3.93 -16.29
CA LYS A 184 15.20 -5.33 -15.86
C LYS A 184 15.15 -6.33 -17.03
N TYR A 185 14.75 -5.90 -18.23
CA TYR A 185 14.52 -6.79 -19.37
C TYR A 185 15.42 -6.53 -20.58
N ALA A 186 16.02 -5.36 -20.74
CA ALA A 186 16.97 -5.06 -21.83
C ALA A 186 18.26 -5.92 -21.77
N LEU A 187 18.64 -6.39 -20.58
CA LEU A 187 19.77 -7.29 -20.38
C LEU A 187 19.51 -8.75 -20.79
N ARG A 188 18.25 -9.14 -21.06
CA ARG A 188 17.89 -10.52 -21.43
C ARG A 188 17.68 -10.76 -22.93
N HIS A 189 17.52 -9.69 -23.73
CA HIS A 189 17.35 -9.79 -25.19
C HIS A 189 18.09 -8.66 -25.89
N PRO A 190 19.39 -8.83 -26.19
CA PRO A 190 20.06 -7.89 -27.10
C PRO A 190 19.36 -7.98 -28.46
N ARG A 191 18.84 -6.85 -28.94
CA ARG A 191 18.26 -6.74 -30.28
C ARG A 191 19.35 -7.14 -31.30
N LYS A 192 19.05 -8.16 -32.11
CA LYS A 192 19.81 -8.46 -33.34
C LYS A 192 19.49 -7.45 -34.40
#